data_62135da3f0357691badeedb474556489
#
_entry.id   62135da3f0357691badeedb474556489
#
_cell.length_a   1.000
_cell.length_b   1.000
_cell.length_c   1.000
_cell.angle_alpha   90.00
_cell.angle_beta   90.00
_cell.angle_gamma   90.00
#
_symmetry.space_group_name_H-M   'P 1'
#
loop_
_entity.id
_entity.type
_entity.pdbx_description
1 polymer ?
#
loop_
_entity_poly.entity_id
_entity_poly.type
_entity_poly.pdbx_seq_one_letter_code
_entity_poly.pdbx_strand_id
1 'polypeptide(L)'
;MRFSATTLLITALGWITAVTAHTIQLKAHSRECYHESLHKDDKMTVSFQVGDREFGGSGNLEIDFWVEDPLNNRQYYKQAISSEDYSFVAHADGKYVYCFSNEGWTSNSKEVSFNVHGIVYVPESEMPQDPLEVEVRRLSEALAQVKDEQSYIVVRERVHRNTAESTNARVKWWSMFQLAVLIGEGIFQVWWLKRFFEVKRVV
;
A
#
# COMPACT_ATOMS: atom_id res chain seq x y z
N MET A 1 -16.45 5.81 42.93
CA MET A 1 -16.89 6.10 41.54
C MET A 1 -16.43 4.94 40.67
N ARG A 2 -17.34 4.05 40.28
CA ARG A 2 -17.05 2.91 39.39
C ARG A 2 -17.26 3.40 37.95
N PHE A 3 -16.21 3.78 37.25
CA PHE A 3 -16.29 3.99 35.83
C PHE A 3 -16.55 2.64 35.16
N SER A 4 -17.67 2.54 34.48
CA SER A 4 -18.08 1.31 33.81
C SER A 4 -17.10 1.03 32.67
N ALA A 5 -16.64 -0.21 32.53
CA ALA A 5 -15.76 -0.67 31.46
C ALA A 5 -16.35 -0.37 30.06
N THR A 6 -17.66 -0.19 29.97
CA THR A 6 -18.39 0.18 28.75
C THR A 6 -18.09 1.60 28.27
N THR A 7 -17.87 2.57 29.19
CA THR A 7 -17.50 3.94 28.79
C THR A 7 -16.09 4.03 28.24
N LEU A 8 -15.15 3.23 28.76
CA LEU A 8 -13.79 3.14 28.25
C LEU A 8 -13.75 2.51 26.85
N LEU A 9 -14.59 1.52 26.57
CA LEU A 9 -14.70 0.89 25.26
C LEU A 9 -15.29 1.84 24.22
N ILE A 10 -16.27 2.66 24.57
CA ILE A 10 -16.91 3.63 23.66
C ILE A 10 -15.94 4.78 23.31
N THR A 11 -15.13 5.24 24.27
CA THR A 11 -14.13 6.28 24.00
C THR A 11 -12.95 5.75 23.16
N ALA A 12 -12.59 4.48 23.28
CA ALA A 12 -11.55 3.87 22.45
C ALA A 12 -12.00 3.67 20.99
N LEU A 13 -13.29 3.44 20.72
CA LEU A 13 -13.82 3.31 19.36
C LEU A 13 -13.91 4.64 18.60
N GLY A 14 -13.94 5.77 19.29
CA GLY A 14 -14.09 7.11 18.68
C GLY A 14 -12.84 7.67 18.02
N TRP A 15 -11.69 7.02 18.13
CA TRP A 15 -10.40 7.52 17.64
C TRP A 15 -9.87 6.82 16.36
N ILE A 16 -10.72 6.05 15.71
CA ILE A 16 -10.37 5.50 14.38
C ILE A 16 -10.64 6.60 13.35
N THR A 17 -9.73 7.56 13.24
CA THR A 17 -9.69 8.46 12.09
C THR A 17 -9.31 7.62 10.87
N ALA A 18 -10.27 7.38 10.01
CA ALA A 18 -10.02 6.75 8.72
C ALA A 18 -9.07 7.65 7.92
N VAL A 19 -7.82 7.23 7.78
CA VAL A 19 -6.90 7.80 6.80
C VAL A 19 -7.40 7.33 5.44
N THR A 20 -8.05 8.20 4.70
CA THR A 20 -8.47 7.94 3.32
C THR A 20 -7.27 8.11 2.39
N ALA A 21 -6.54 7.03 2.15
CA ALA A 21 -5.69 6.96 0.98
C ALA A 21 -6.62 6.82 -0.24
N HIS A 22 -6.37 7.57 -1.31
CA HIS A 22 -7.10 7.41 -2.56
C HIS A 22 -6.68 6.09 -3.19
N THR A 23 -7.53 5.09 -3.03
CA THR A 23 -7.31 3.76 -3.58
C THR A 23 -8.33 3.50 -4.66
N ILE A 24 -7.85 3.17 -5.84
CA ILE A 24 -8.68 2.84 -7.00
C ILE A 24 -8.53 1.37 -7.38
N GLN A 25 -9.58 0.81 -7.94
CA GLN A 25 -9.55 -0.53 -8.49
C GLN A 25 -9.52 -0.46 -10.01
N LEU A 26 -8.37 -0.80 -10.60
CA LEU A 26 -8.21 -0.99 -12.02
C LEU A 26 -8.72 -2.38 -12.41
N LYS A 27 -9.80 -2.44 -13.15
CA LYS A 27 -10.31 -3.70 -13.73
C LYS A 27 -9.34 -4.22 -14.80
N ALA A 28 -9.48 -5.50 -15.14
CA ALA A 28 -8.78 -6.05 -16.30
C ALA A 28 -9.10 -5.23 -17.56
N HIS A 29 -8.08 -4.95 -18.36
CA HIS A 29 -8.20 -4.20 -19.62
C HIS A 29 -8.83 -2.80 -19.47
N SER A 30 -8.66 -2.16 -18.31
CA SER A 30 -9.14 -0.79 -18.08
C SER A 30 -8.01 0.17 -17.81
N ARG A 31 -8.31 1.46 -18.02
CA ARG A 31 -7.46 2.57 -17.62
C ARG A 31 -8.29 3.59 -16.87
N GLU A 32 -7.66 4.26 -15.93
CA GLU A 32 -8.23 5.36 -15.17
C GLU A 32 -7.29 6.56 -15.24
N CYS A 33 -7.85 7.72 -15.58
CA CYS A 33 -7.10 8.95 -15.73
C CYS A 33 -7.65 10.03 -14.81
N TYR A 34 -6.76 10.71 -14.14
CA TYR A 34 -7.06 11.82 -13.25
C TYR A 34 -6.38 13.09 -13.77
N HIS A 35 -6.78 14.21 -13.26
CA HIS A 35 -6.22 15.48 -13.70
C HIS A 35 -6.16 16.51 -12.58
N GLU A 36 -5.13 17.35 -12.68
CA GLU A 36 -4.95 18.51 -11.81
C GLU A 36 -4.71 19.75 -12.67
N SER A 37 -5.19 20.90 -12.19
CA SER A 37 -4.94 22.19 -12.84
C SER A 37 -3.74 22.84 -12.18
N LEU A 38 -2.67 23.01 -12.95
CA LEU A 38 -1.42 23.60 -12.50
C LEU A 38 -1.17 24.93 -13.21
N HIS A 39 -0.50 25.85 -12.50
CA HIS A 39 0.07 27.04 -13.10
C HIS A 39 1.51 26.77 -13.51
N LYS A 40 2.00 27.61 -14.37
CA LYS A 40 3.39 27.57 -14.79
C LYS A 40 4.31 27.64 -13.56
N ASP A 41 5.36 26.82 -13.56
CA ASP A 41 6.35 26.68 -12.51
C ASP A 41 5.86 25.96 -11.22
N ASP A 42 4.58 25.57 -11.14
CA ASP A 42 4.11 24.69 -10.07
C ASP A 42 4.79 23.33 -10.14
N LYS A 43 5.17 22.79 -8.98
CA LYS A 43 5.73 21.46 -8.87
C LYS A 43 4.66 20.47 -8.45
N MET A 44 4.52 19.39 -9.19
CA MET A 44 3.62 18.29 -8.88
C MET A 44 4.39 16.99 -8.72
N THR A 45 4.01 16.20 -7.72
CA THR A 45 4.54 14.86 -7.47
C THR A 45 3.37 13.88 -7.44
N VAL A 46 3.48 12.83 -8.23
CA VAL A 46 2.55 11.69 -8.24
C VAL A 46 3.29 10.48 -7.72
N SER A 47 2.85 9.98 -6.57
CA SER A 47 3.38 8.76 -5.94
C SER A 47 2.32 7.69 -5.98
N PHE A 48 2.64 6.49 -6.43
CA PHE A 48 1.68 5.39 -6.44
C PHE A 48 2.32 4.03 -6.16
N GLN A 49 1.47 3.11 -5.72
CA GLN A 49 1.83 1.72 -5.51
C GLN A 49 0.68 0.82 -5.93
N VAL A 50 1.03 -0.25 -6.64
CA VAL A 50 0.09 -1.28 -7.09
C VAL A 50 0.06 -2.41 -6.06
N GLY A 51 -1.14 -2.77 -5.60
CA GLY A 51 -1.40 -3.91 -4.73
C GLY A 51 -2.23 -4.97 -5.46
N ASP A 52 -2.15 -6.20 -4.97
CA ASP A 52 -3.03 -7.27 -5.40
C ASP A 52 -4.23 -7.33 -4.45
N ARG A 53 -5.44 -7.38 -5.03
CA ARG A 53 -6.65 -7.50 -4.25
C ARG A 53 -6.93 -8.94 -3.83
N GLU A 54 -6.40 -9.91 -4.56
CA GLU A 54 -6.64 -11.33 -4.27
C GLU A 54 -5.56 -11.89 -3.34
N PHE A 55 -5.96 -12.32 -2.19
CA PHE A 55 -5.13 -13.03 -1.20
C PHE A 55 -4.47 -14.26 -1.85
N GLY A 56 -3.17 -14.18 -2.10
CA GLY A 56 -2.39 -15.31 -2.59
C GLY A 56 -2.32 -15.45 -4.11
N GLY A 57 -2.80 -14.47 -4.86
CA GLY A 57 -2.60 -14.40 -6.32
C GLY A 57 -1.12 -14.19 -6.66
N SER A 58 -0.56 -15.06 -7.48
CA SER A 58 0.74 -14.86 -8.12
C SER A 58 0.62 -13.90 -9.31
N GLY A 59 -0.22 -12.87 -9.19
CA GLY A 59 -0.47 -11.90 -10.23
C GLY A 59 0.69 -10.93 -10.42
N ASN A 60 0.94 -10.54 -11.66
CA ASN A 60 1.88 -9.49 -11.98
C ASN A 60 1.30 -8.16 -11.47
N LEU A 61 2.01 -7.49 -10.54
CA LEU A 61 1.63 -6.20 -9.94
C LEU A 61 2.03 -5.00 -10.81
N GLU A 62 2.31 -5.21 -12.08
CA GLU A 62 2.79 -4.18 -12.99
C GLU A 62 1.63 -3.51 -13.73
N ILE A 63 1.70 -2.20 -13.85
CA ILE A 63 0.79 -1.36 -14.63
C ILE A 63 1.61 -0.43 -15.53
N ASP A 64 0.94 0.20 -16.50
CA ASP A 64 1.53 1.30 -17.26
C ASP A 64 1.08 2.63 -16.66
N PHE A 65 2.03 3.56 -16.56
CA PHE A 65 1.80 4.89 -16.03
C PHE A 65 2.34 5.97 -16.98
N TRP A 66 1.57 7.03 -17.17
CA TRP A 66 2.04 8.19 -17.94
C TRP A 66 1.40 9.49 -17.44
N VAL A 67 2.09 10.59 -17.77
CA VAL A 67 1.63 11.96 -17.50
C VAL A 67 1.59 12.73 -18.81
N GLU A 68 0.49 13.43 -19.06
CA GLU A 68 0.26 14.25 -20.23
C GLU A 68 0.15 15.72 -19.82
N ASP A 69 0.72 16.59 -20.66
CA ASP A 69 0.64 18.03 -20.51
C ASP A 69 -0.71 18.61 -21.05
N PRO A 70 -1.00 19.90 -20.87
CA PRO A 70 -2.22 20.52 -21.40
C PRO A 70 -2.38 20.48 -22.91
N LEU A 71 -1.28 20.19 -23.64
CA LEU A 71 -1.26 20.05 -25.10
C LEU A 71 -1.43 18.59 -25.54
N ASN A 72 -1.75 17.67 -24.60
CA ASN A 72 -1.83 16.23 -24.82
C ASN A 72 -0.52 15.56 -25.25
N ASN A 73 0.63 16.17 -24.94
CA ASN A 73 1.91 15.52 -25.14
C ASN A 73 2.27 14.70 -23.89
N ARG A 74 2.76 13.49 -24.11
CA ARG A 74 3.24 12.65 -23.01
C ARG A 74 4.59 13.15 -22.53
N GLN A 75 4.64 13.75 -21.35
CA GLN A 75 5.87 14.16 -20.69
C GLN A 75 6.63 12.99 -20.06
N TYR A 76 5.88 11.99 -19.64
CA TYR A 76 6.41 10.81 -18.98
C TYR A 76 5.60 9.59 -19.37
N TYR A 77 6.28 8.47 -19.64
CA TYR A 77 5.66 7.18 -19.90
C TYR A 77 6.55 6.06 -19.42
N LYS A 78 6.00 5.16 -18.64
CA LYS A 78 6.70 3.99 -18.14
C LYS A 78 5.76 2.79 -18.16
N GLN A 79 6.27 1.67 -18.63
CA GLN A 79 5.54 0.40 -18.69
C GLN A 79 6.02 -0.54 -17.60
N ALA A 80 5.14 -1.44 -17.18
CA ALA A 80 5.47 -2.56 -16.32
C ALA A 80 6.08 -2.12 -14.97
N ILE A 81 5.44 -1.18 -14.28
CA ILE A 81 5.89 -0.70 -12.99
C ILE A 81 4.86 -1.01 -11.89
N SER A 82 5.37 -1.36 -10.70
CA SER A 82 4.57 -1.65 -9.51
C SER A 82 4.49 -0.48 -8.53
N SER A 83 5.43 0.44 -8.61
CA SER A 83 5.47 1.66 -7.80
C SER A 83 6.36 2.69 -8.44
N GLU A 84 6.03 3.97 -8.30
CA GLU A 84 6.83 5.08 -8.80
C GLU A 84 6.52 6.36 -8.02
N ASP A 85 7.54 7.21 -7.91
CA ASP A 85 7.45 8.58 -7.41
C ASP A 85 7.94 9.52 -8.52
N TYR A 86 7.01 10.10 -9.26
CA TYR A 86 7.33 10.98 -10.37
C TYR A 86 7.04 12.44 -10.00
N SER A 87 8.06 13.27 -10.05
CA SER A 87 7.98 14.71 -9.81
C SER A 87 8.32 15.49 -11.05
N PHE A 88 7.52 16.49 -11.37
CA PHE A 88 7.76 17.39 -12.50
C PHE A 88 7.34 18.83 -12.17
N VAL A 89 7.82 19.76 -12.99
CA VAL A 89 7.46 21.17 -12.93
C VAL A 89 6.57 21.49 -14.13
N ALA A 90 5.48 22.17 -13.89
CA ALA A 90 4.56 22.57 -14.93
C ALA A 90 5.18 23.64 -15.84
N HIS A 91 5.26 23.38 -17.12
CA HIS A 91 5.84 24.31 -18.11
C HIS A 91 4.84 25.36 -18.63
N ALA A 92 3.56 25.06 -18.49
CA ALA A 92 2.47 25.94 -18.93
C ALA A 92 1.28 25.81 -17.97
N ASP A 93 0.45 26.85 -17.96
CA ASP A 93 -0.82 26.83 -17.26
C ASP A 93 -1.78 25.85 -17.93
N GLY A 94 -2.46 25.05 -17.14
CA GLY A 94 -3.49 24.18 -17.68
C GLY A 94 -3.68 22.88 -16.95
N LYS A 95 -4.35 21.96 -17.62
CA LYS A 95 -4.77 20.68 -17.10
C LYS A 95 -3.73 19.61 -17.41
N TYR A 96 -3.09 19.10 -16.38
CA TYR A 96 -2.19 17.95 -16.46
C TYR A 96 -2.97 16.69 -16.16
N VAL A 97 -2.78 15.65 -16.97
CA VAL A 97 -3.49 14.37 -16.85
C VAL A 97 -2.50 13.29 -16.53
N TYR A 98 -2.79 12.48 -15.52
CA TYR A 98 -2.01 11.29 -15.18
C TYR A 98 -2.89 10.05 -15.23
N CYS A 99 -2.40 9.01 -15.88
CA CYS A 99 -3.17 7.81 -16.21
C CYS A 99 -2.48 6.54 -15.70
N PHE A 100 -3.29 5.66 -15.14
CA PHE A 100 -2.92 4.31 -14.75
C PHE A 100 -3.63 3.33 -15.67
N SER A 101 -2.91 2.41 -16.31
CA SER A 101 -3.48 1.47 -17.26
C SER A 101 -3.12 0.03 -16.93
N ASN A 102 -4.13 -0.83 -16.99
CA ASN A 102 -4.02 -2.28 -16.90
C ASN A 102 -4.41 -2.95 -18.23
N GLU A 103 -4.34 -2.22 -19.35
CA GLU A 103 -4.80 -2.70 -20.67
C GLU A 103 -3.93 -3.81 -21.24
N GLY A 104 -2.62 -3.73 -21.04
CA GLY A 104 -1.63 -4.67 -21.60
C GLY A 104 -1.39 -5.93 -20.77
N TRP A 105 -1.91 -6.01 -19.56
CA TRP A 105 -1.55 -7.00 -18.58
C TRP A 105 -2.76 -7.84 -18.16
N THR A 106 -2.51 -9.01 -17.69
CA THR A 106 -3.41 -10.09 -17.24
C THR A 106 -4.86 -9.74 -16.87
N SER A 107 -5.72 -10.74 -16.91
CA SER A 107 -7.16 -10.72 -16.62
C SER A 107 -7.54 -10.32 -15.18
N ASN A 108 -6.58 -9.97 -14.31
CA ASN A 108 -6.84 -9.69 -12.90
C ASN A 108 -7.02 -8.20 -12.64
N SER A 109 -7.95 -7.87 -11.75
CA SER A 109 -8.11 -6.50 -11.26
C SER A 109 -6.99 -6.17 -10.27
N LYS A 110 -6.43 -4.96 -10.37
CA LYS A 110 -5.36 -4.45 -9.53
C LYS A 110 -5.87 -3.30 -8.67
N GLU A 111 -5.34 -3.19 -7.48
CA GLU A 111 -5.60 -2.08 -6.58
C GLU A 111 -4.44 -1.10 -6.66
N VAL A 112 -4.70 0.14 -7.04
CA VAL A 112 -3.68 1.20 -7.10
C VAL A 112 -3.97 2.21 -6.01
N SER A 113 -3.03 2.34 -5.08
CA SER A 113 -3.02 3.41 -4.09
C SER A 113 -2.12 4.51 -4.60
N PHE A 114 -2.65 5.71 -4.74
CA PHE A 114 -1.87 6.84 -5.21
C PHE A 114 -2.08 8.08 -4.35
N ASN A 115 -1.09 8.94 -4.39
CA ASN A 115 -1.09 10.23 -3.72
C ASN A 115 -0.53 11.29 -4.65
N VAL A 116 -1.15 12.46 -4.66
CA VAL A 116 -0.75 13.57 -5.52
C VAL A 116 -0.51 14.79 -4.65
N HIS A 117 0.67 15.38 -4.79
CA HIS A 117 1.07 16.58 -4.09
C HIS A 117 1.44 17.66 -5.10
N GLY A 118 0.76 18.80 -5.01
CA GLY A 118 1.12 20.00 -5.72
C GLY A 118 1.77 21.02 -4.78
N ILE A 119 2.90 21.58 -5.17
CA ILE A 119 3.51 22.76 -4.52
C ILE A 119 3.33 23.92 -5.46
N VAL A 120 2.51 24.88 -5.04
CA VAL A 120 2.28 26.11 -5.80
C VAL A 120 3.55 26.96 -5.75
N TYR A 121 4.04 27.34 -6.91
CA TYR A 121 5.16 28.28 -7.02
C TYR A 121 4.70 29.68 -6.59
N VAL A 122 5.33 30.22 -5.55
CA VAL A 122 5.14 31.62 -5.15
C VAL A 122 6.37 32.40 -5.58
N PRO A 123 6.24 33.37 -6.50
CA PRO A 123 7.37 34.16 -6.95
C PRO A 123 8.00 34.95 -5.78
N GLU A 124 9.31 35.09 -5.81
CA GLU A 124 10.11 35.71 -4.75
C GLU A 124 9.67 37.17 -4.43
N SER A 125 9.04 37.85 -5.39
CA SER A 125 8.46 39.18 -5.21
C SER A 125 7.23 39.25 -4.31
N GLU A 126 6.56 38.12 -4.09
CA GLU A 126 5.38 37.98 -3.23
C GLU A 126 5.72 37.30 -1.88
N MET A 127 6.99 36.95 -1.69
CA MET A 127 7.42 36.37 -0.42
C MET A 127 7.45 37.45 0.67
N PRO A 128 6.94 37.13 1.86
CA PRO A 128 7.07 38.01 3.00
C PRO A 128 8.56 38.25 3.30
N GLN A 129 8.94 39.51 3.47
CA GLN A 129 10.32 39.92 3.76
C GLN A 129 10.74 39.70 5.21
N ASP A 130 9.84 39.22 6.07
CA ASP A 130 10.13 38.94 7.45
C ASP A 130 10.94 37.61 7.57
N PRO A 131 12.18 37.65 8.08
CA PRO A 131 13.04 36.46 8.18
C PRO A 131 12.42 35.34 9.02
N LEU A 132 11.57 35.67 9.99
CA LEU A 132 10.86 34.68 10.80
C LEU A 132 9.83 33.90 9.99
N GLU A 133 9.11 34.58 9.12
CA GLU A 133 8.05 33.98 8.28
C GLU A 133 8.64 33.05 7.22
N VAL A 134 9.80 33.40 6.67
CA VAL A 134 10.57 32.55 5.75
C VAL A 134 11.02 31.26 6.43
N GLU A 135 11.54 31.31 7.66
CA GLU A 135 11.97 30.12 8.40
C GLU A 135 10.78 29.24 8.82
N VAL A 136 9.66 29.82 9.24
CA VAL A 136 8.43 29.07 9.56
C VAL A 136 7.88 28.36 8.32
N ARG A 137 7.91 29.00 7.16
CA ARG A 137 7.51 28.39 5.90
C ARG A 137 8.42 27.23 5.52
N ARG A 138 9.74 27.43 5.61
CA ARG A 138 10.72 26.37 5.35
C ARG A 138 10.53 25.16 6.27
N LEU A 139 10.24 25.41 7.54
CA LEU A 139 9.92 24.35 8.49
C LEU A 139 8.62 23.63 8.12
N SER A 140 7.59 24.35 7.71
CA SER A 140 6.33 23.80 7.26
C SER A 140 6.50 22.91 6.02
N GLU A 141 7.30 23.34 5.05
CA GLU A 141 7.62 22.56 3.85
C GLU A 141 8.40 21.28 4.19
N ALA A 142 9.39 21.38 5.10
CA ALA A 142 10.12 20.22 5.58
C ALA A 142 9.23 19.23 6.33
N LEU A 143 8.30 19.72 7.15
CA LEU A 143 7.31 18.86 7.84
C LEU A 143 6.35 18.19 6.87
N ALA A 144 5.92 18.89 5.82
CA ALA A 144 5.10 18.30 4.77
C ALA A 144 5.84 17.17 4.07
N GLN A 145 7.11 17.38 3.72
CA GLN A 145 7.94 16.35 3.08
C GLN A 145 8.12 15.11 3.97
N VAL A 146 8.37 15.29 5.27
CA VAL A 146 8.47 14.17 6.23
C VAL A 146 7.14 13.43 6.36
N LYS A 147 6.01 14.16 6.36
CA LYS A 147 4.68 13.56 6.39
C LYS A 147 4.43 12.69 5.16
N ASP A 148 4.89 13.13 4.00
CA ASP A 148 4.74 12.41 2.75
C ASP A 148 5.58 11.13 2.73
N GLU A 149 6.83 11.20 3.20
CA GLU A 149 7.66 10.01 3.39
C GLU A 149 7.03 9.01 4.37
N GLN A 150 6.45 9.50 5.47
CA GLN A 150 5.75 8.63 6.41
C GLN A 150 4.54 7.93 5.78
N SER A 151 3.77 8.62 4.94
CA SER A 151 2.63 8.02 4.25
C SER A 151 3.06 6.88 3.31
N TYR A 152 4.17 7.07 2.61
CA TYR A 152 4.78 6.05 1.76
C TYR A 152 5.24 4.82 2.56
N ILE A 153 5.89 5.03 3.69
CA ILE A 153 6.34 3.95 4.59
C ILE A 153 5.14 3.15 5.10
N VAL A 154 4.04 3.80 5.49
CA VAL A 154 2.82 3.13 5.99
C VAL A 154 2.20 2.23 4.93
N VAL A 155 2.15 2.67 3.68
CA VAL A 155 1.63 1.85 2.56
C VAL A 155 2.54 0.65 2.33
N ARG A 156 3.85 0.85 2.30
CA ARG A 156 4.86 -0.19 2.14
C ARG A 156 4.83 -1.21 3.29
N GLU A 157 4.66 -0.73 4.52
CA GLU A 157 4.50 -1.58 5.70
C GLU A 157 3.26 -2.47 5.59
N ARG A 158 2.13 -1.93 5.11
CA ARG A 158 0.90 -2.71 4.93
C ARG A 158 1.09 -3.86 3.95
N VAL A 159 1.76 -3.63 2.82
CA VAL A 159 2.07 -4.68 1.83
C VAL A 159 3.00 -5.74 2.43
N HIS A 160 4.07 -5.31 3.11
CA HIS A 160 4.97 -6.23 3.79
C HIS A 160 4.28 -7.01 4.91
N ARG A 161 3.40 -6.36 5.66
CA ARG A 161 2.60 -6.98 6.71
C ARG A 161 1.67 -8.05 6.15
N ASN A 162 0.95 -7.77 5.06
CA ASN A 162 0.07 -8.75 4.42
C ASN A 162 0.87 -9.97 3.91
N THR A 163 2.03 -9.75 3.33
CA THR A 163 2.93 -10.83 2.89
C THR A 163 3.47 -11.63 4.07
N ALA A 164 3.90 -10.97 5.14
CA ALA A 164 4.37 -11.62 6.36
C ALA A 164 3.24 -12.40 7.06
N GLU A 165 2.04 -11.86 7.08
CA GLU A 165 0.87 -12.50 7.70
C GLU A 165 0.44 -13.77 6.93
N SER A 166 0.44 -13.73 5.60
CA SER A 166 0.17 -14.91 4.77
C SER A 166 1.24 -15.99 4.94
N THR A 167 2.50 -15.60 5.02
CA THR A 167 3.62 -16.51 5.27
C THR A 167 3.53 -17.12 6.67
N ASN A 168 3.22 -16.32 7.68
CA ASN A 168 3.05 -16.78 9.06
C ASN A 168 1.88 -17.78 9.18
N ALA A 169 0.77 -17.51 8.49
CA ALA A 169 -0.37 -18.45 8.44
C ALA A 169 0.03 -19.80 7.85
N ARG A 170 0.79 -19.82 6.76
CA ARG A 170 1.30 -21.07 6.15
C ARG A 170 2.25 -21.82 7.10
N VAL A 171 3.20 -21.13 7.72
CA VAL A 171 4.13 -21.72 8.68
C VAL A 171 3.37 -22.32 9.88
N LYS A 172 2.37 -21.60 10.40
CA LYS A 172 1.53 -22.05 11.52
C LYS A 172 0.77 -23.34 11.19
N TRP A 173 0.16 -23.42 9.99
CA TRP A 173 -0.53 -24.62 9.55
C TRP A 173 0.39 -25.81 9.35
N TRP A 174 1.57 -25.59 8.77
CA TRP A 174 2.59 -26.63 8.61
C TRP A 174 3.12 -27.14 9.96
N SER A 175 3.37 -26.23 10.90
CA SER A 175 3.81 -26.60 12.25
C SER A 175 2.75 -27.43 12.99
N MET A 176 1.47 -27.05 12.89
CA MET A 176 0.37 -27.85 13.45
C MET A 176 0.27 -29.23 12.82
N PHE A 177 0.42 -29.31 11.50
CA PHE A 177 0.43 -30.60 10.80
C PHE A 177 1.59 -31.49 11.25
N GLN A 178 2.80 -30.95 11.35
CA GLN A 178 3.96 -31.70 11.87
C GLN A 178 3.74 -32.22 13.29
N LEU A 179 3.19 -31.38 14.18
CA LEU A 179 2.89 -31.79 15.55
C LEU A 179 1.87 -32.94 15.58
N ALA A 180 0.82 -32.85 14.75
CA ALA A 180 -0.18 -33.92 14.66
C ALA A 180 0.42 -35.25 14.15
N VAL A 181 1.33 -35.19 13.19
CA VAL A 181 2.02 -36.37 12.67
C VAL A 181 2.90 -36.99 13.75
N LEU A 182 3.67 -36.19 14.51
CA LEU A 182 4.51 -36.67 15.60
C LEU A 182 3.71 -37.36 16.70
N ILE A 183 2.59 -36.76 17.10
CA ILE A 183 1.67 -37.35 18.09
C ILE A 183 1.10 -38.67 17.55
N GLY A 184 0.66 -38.68 16.29
CA GLY A 184 0.13 -39.88 15.63
C GLY A 184 1.13 -40.99 15.54
N GLU A 185 2.38 -40.68 15.21
CA GLU A 185 3.49 -41.65 15.19
C GLU A 185 3.76 -42.22 16.59
N GLY A 186 3.81 -41.38 17.61
CA GLY A 186 3.98 -41.83 19.00
C GLY A 186 2.88 -42.78 19.46
N ILE A 187 1.61 -42.45 19.18
CA ILE A 187 0.47 -43.32 19.51
C ILE A 187 0.57 -44.65 18.74
N PHE A 188 0.91 -44.58 17.45
CA PHE A 188 1.06 -45.77 16.61
C PHE A 188 2.15 -46.66 17.11
N GLN A 189 3.32 -46.15 17.51
CA GLN A 189 4.42 -46.91 18.06
C GLN A 189 4.03 -47.66 19.34
N VAL A 190 3.38 -46.99 20.28
CA VAL A 190 2.90 -47.57 21.53
C VAL A 190 1.87 -48.68 21.25
N TRP A 191 0.91 -48.41 20.36
CA TRP A 191 -0.09 -49.40 19.98
C TRP A 191 0.51 -50.63 19.29
N TRP A 192 1.48 -50.42 18.38
CA TRP A 192 2.18 -51.47 17.67
C TRP A 192 3.01 -52.33 18.62
N LEU A 193 3.78 -51.71 19.53
CA LEU A 193 4.57 -52.43 20.53
C LEU A 193 3.67 -53.25 21.47
N LYS A 194 2.59 -52.67 21.95
CA LYS A 194 1.62 -53.37 22.79
C LYS A 194 1.07 -54.59 22.06
N ARG A 195 0.69 -54.47 20.81
CA ARG A 195 0.18 -55.58 20.00
C ARG A 195 1.25 -56.65 19.72
N PHE A 196 2.49 -56.21 19.56
CA PHE A 196 3.62 -57.13 19.32
C PHE A 196 3.97 -58.00 20.56
N PHE A 197 3.87 -57.40 21.75
CA PHE A 197 4.16 -58.11 23.02
C PHE A 197 2.93 -58.80 23.61
N GLU A 198 1.75 -58.65 23.06
CA GLU A 198 0.56 -59.34 23.48
C GLU A 198 0.59 -60.79 22.93
N VAL A 199 1.38 -61.64 23.60
CA VAL A 199 1.46 -63.07 23.29
C VAL A 199 0.11 -63.68 23.63
N LYS A 200 -0.66 -64.11 22.63
CA LYS A 200 -1.84 -64.97 22.84
C LYS A 200 -1.39 -66.21 23.59
N ARG A 201 -1.73 -66.29 24.86
CA ARG A 201 -1.65 -67.57 25.57
C ARG A 201 -2.68 -68.51 24.95
N VAL A 202 -2.25 -69.35 24.08
CA VAL A 202 -3.02 -70.53 23.64
C VAL A 202 -2.95 -71.52 24.77
N VAL A 203 -4.05 -71.64 25.53
CA VAL A 203 -4.26 -72.75 26.49
C VAL A 203 -4.95 -73.84 25.71
#